data_0111228e164c82acee5ec03297519195
#
_entry.id   0111228e164c82acee5ec03297519195
#
_cell.length_a   1.000
_cell.length_b   1.000
_cell.length_c   1.000
_cell.angle_alpha   90.00
_cell.angle_beta   90.00
_cell.angle_gamma   90.00
#
_symmetry.space_group_name_H-M   'P 1'
#
loop_
_entity.id
_entity.type
_entity.pdbx_description
1 polymer ?
#
loop_
_entity_poly.entity_id
_entity_poly.type
_entity_poly.pdbx_seq_one_letter_code
_entity_poly.pdbx_strand_id
1 'polypeptide(L)'
;MTVTPIDLFGSAVHLRQGGTIRTGAGVQEEDEDGWRLTALHAKTGADVHADHWEVHPEAEEVVSCLIGKIRLYLRPERPERPEEEIRLTAGTAAVVPRGRWHRIELDVPSTIMAVTLPRGSRLEKRAAGR
;
A
#
# COMPACT_ATOMS: atom_id res chain seq x y z
N MET A 1 6.46 22.13 23.47
CA MET A 1 6.70 21.22 22.34
C MET A 1 6.50 21.95 21.04
N THR A 2 7.44 21.83 20.12
CA THR A 2 7.34 22.44 18.80
C THR A 2 6.70 21.45 17.82
N VAL A 3 5.71 21.93 17.06
CA VAL A 3 5.11 21.14 16.00
C VAL A 3 5.80 21.49 14.69
N THR A 4 6.42 20.50 14.05
CA THR A 4 7.11 20.71 12.78
C THR A 4 6.44 19.89 11.67
N PRO A 5 6.36 20.43 10.45
CA PRO A 5 5.86 19.65 9.32
C PRO A 5 6.80 18.50 9.01
N ILE A 6 6.23 17.43 8.47
CA ILE A 6 6.99 16.31 7.94
C ILE A 6 6.68 16.16 6.45
N ASP A 7 7.62 15.61 5.70
CA ASP A 7 7.41 15.28 4.30
C ASP A 7 6.78 13.89 4.20
N LEU A 8 5.50 13.82 3.85
CA LEU A 8 4.79 12.55 3.75
C LEU A 8 5.34 11.63 2.66
N PHE A 9 5.97 12.21 1.63
CA PHE A 9 6.54 11.41 0.55
C PHE A 9 7.93 10.85 0.90
N GLY A 10 8.59 11.44 1.88
CA GLY A 10 9.89 10.98 2.33
C GLY A 10 9.90 10.33 3.71
N SER A 11 8.74 10.23 4.35
CA SER A 11 8.66 9.74 5.72
C SER A 11 7.42 8.88 5.90
N ALA A 12 7.52 7.88 6.77
CA ALA A 12 6.36 7.11 7.19
C ALA A 12 5.81 7.67 8.50
N VAL A 13 4.51 7.56 8.69
CA VAL A 13 3.84 7.93 9.94
C VAL A 13 3.45 6.63 10.65
N HIS A 14 4.03 6.40 11.82
CA HIS A 14 3.78 5.18 12.60
C HIS A 14 2.77 5.48 13.70
N LEU A 15 1.64 4.78 13.65
CA LEU A 15 0.57 4.90 14.63
C LEU A 15 0.81 3.84 15.70
N ARG A 16 1.17 4.27 16.89
CA ARG A 16 1.57 3.38 17.96
C ARG A 16 0.49 3.22 19.00
N GLN A 17 0.57 2.13 19.77
CA GLN A 17 -0.32 1.95 20.90
C GLN A 17 -0.08 3.06 21.93
N GLY A 18 -1.13 3.39 22.68
CA GLY A 18 -1.04 4.45 23.68
C GLY A 18 -1.25 5.84 23.14
N GLY A 19 -1.64 5.97 21.87
CA GLY A 19 -1.99 7.25 21.29
C GLY A 19 -0.82 8.09 20.81
N THR A 20 0.38 7.51 20.71
CA THR A 20 1.55 8.23 20.21
C THR A 20 1.76 7.98 18.72
N ILE A 21 2.40 8.94 18.06
CA ILE A 21 2.75 8.85 16.64
C ILE A 21 4.25 9.10 16.52
N ARG A 22 4.91 8.22 15.77
CA ARG A 22 6.32 8.37 15.45
C ARG A 22 6.47 8.60 13.96
N THR A 23 7.36 9.53 13.59
CA THR A 23 7.67 9.81 12.20
C THR A 23 9.15 9.59 11.96
N GLY A 24 9.50 9.19 10.75
CA GLY A 24 10.90 8.97 10.39
C GLY A 24 11.04 8.74 8.90
N ALA A 25 12.25 8.98 8.39
CA ALA A 25 12.56 8.75 6.98
C ALA A 25 12.68 7.25 6.72
N GLY A 26 12.03 6.81 5.64
CA GLY A 26 12.12 5.43 5.19
C GLY A 26 11.33 4.44 6.04
N VAL A 27 11.39 3.18 5.63
CA VAL A 27 10.75 2.08 6.33
C VAL A 27 11.71 1.55 7.40
N GLN A 28 11.25 1.52 8.65
CA GLN A 28 12.03 0.97 9.76
C GLN A 28 11.47 -0.41 10.07
N GLU A 29 12.28 -1.44 9.87
CA GLU A 29 11.85 -2.82 10.13
C GLU A 29 11.46 -3.03 11.59
N GLU A 30 12.12 -2.35 12.50
CA GLU A 30 11.84 -2.42 13.92
C GLU A 30 10.50 -1.81 14.31
N ASP A 31 9.85 -1.09 13.40
CA ASP A 31 8.52 -0.50 13.64
C ASP A 31 7.39 -1.33 13.03
N GLU A 32 7.61 -2.63 12.80
CA GLU A 32 6.59 -3.51 12.23
C GLU A 32 5.39 -3.75 13.16
N ASP A 33 5.51 -3.43 14.44
CA ASP A 33 4.47 -3.74 15.42
C ASP A 33 3.26 -2.80 15.38
N GLY A 34 3.34 -1.72 14.65
CA GLY A 34 2.27 -0.74 14.56
C GLY A 34 1.78 -0.52 13.15
N TRP A 35 0.70 0.24 13.06
CA TRP A 35 0.18 0.67 11.77
C TRP A 35 1.06 1.76 11.19
N ARG A 36 1.18 1.74 9.88
CA ARG A 36 1.99 2.71 9.16
C ARG A 36 1.18 3.36 8.07
N LEU A 37 1.23 4.70 8.03
CA LEU A 37 0.67 5.48 6.93
C LEU A 37 1.82 5.93 6.04
N THR A 38 1.73 5.63 4.76
CA THR A 38 2.71 6.03 3.76
C THR A 38 2.00 6.69 2.58
N ALA A 39 2.67 7.66 1.97
CA ALA A 39 2.19 8.28 0.75
C ALA A 39 3.31 8.26 -0.27
N LEU A 40 2.94 8.09 -1.52
CA LEU A 40 3.91 8.14 -2.60
C LEU A 40 3.30 8.77 -3.85
N HIS A 41 4.16 9.42 -4.61
CA HIS A 41 3.78 9.95 -5.92
C HIS A 41 4.37 9.01 -6.96
N ALA A 42 3.53 8.17 -7.54
CA ALA A 42 3.94 7.12 -8.46
C ALA A 42 3.84 7.62 -9.91
N LYS A 43 4.91 7.48 -10.65
CA LYS A 43 4.97 7.88 -12.06
C LYS A 43 4.96 6.68 -12.98
N THR A 44 5.51 5.56 -12.55
CA THR A 44 5.64 4.33 -13.36
C THR A 44 5.26 3.12 -12.54
N GLY A 45 5.06 1.99 -13.23
CA GLY A 45 4.74 0.72 -12.56
C GLY A 45 5.81 0.30 -11.56
N ALA A 46 7.07 0.66 -11.81
CA ALA A 46 8.15 0.32 -10.87
C ALA A 46 7.96 0.97 -9.50
N ASP A 47 7.36 2.15 -9.46
CA ASP A 47 7.13 2.87 -8.20
C ASP A 47 6.13 2.16 -7.29
N VAL A 48 5.28 1.32 -7.85
CA VAL A 48 4.25 0.57 -7.12
C VAL A 48 4.49 -0.93 -7.14
N HIS A 49 5.69 -1.37 -7.54
CA HIS A 49 6.03 -2.78 -7.67
C HIS A 49 4.99 -3.57 -8.48
N ALA A 50 4.56 -3.03 -9.62
CA ALA A 50 3.47 -3.60 -10.42
C ALA A 50 3.77 -5.01 -10.93
N ASP A 51 5.04 -5.42 -10.94
CA ASP A 51 5.48 -6.77 -11.32
C ASP A 51 5.48 -7.75 -10.14
N HIS A 52 4.98 -7.34 -8.98
CA HIS A 52 4.89 -8.19 -7.79
C HIS A 52 3.47 -8.23 -7.25
N TRP A 53 3.14 -9.36 -6.65
CA TRP A 53 2.02 -9.48 -5.74
C TRP A 53 2.53 -9.20 -4.33
N GLU A 54 1.69 -8.58 -3.52
CA GLU A 54 1.99 -8.30 -2.11
C GLU A 54 0.88 -8.83 -1.22
N VAL A 55 1.26 -9.31 -0.03
CA VAL A 55 0.30 -9.79 0.97
C VAL A 55 0.64 -9.25 2.34
N HIS A 56 -0.40 -8.87 3.08
CA HIS A 56 -0.31 -8.49 4.48
C HIS A 56 -1.11 -9.51 5.29
N PRO A 57 -0.42 -10.49 5.92
CA PRO A 57 -1.12 -11.60 6.57
C PRO A 57 -1.75 -11.27 7.91
N GLU A 58 -1.33 -10.16 8.54
CA GLU A 58 -1.75 -9.83 9.90
C GLU A 58 -2.97 -8.90 9.97
N ALA A 59 -3.30 -8.21 8.89
CA ALA A 59 -4.37 -7.22 8.92
C ALA A 59 -4.88 -6.85 7.53
N GLU A 60 -6.01 -6.17 7.50
CA GLU A 60 -6.50 -5.51 6.30
C GLU A 60 -5.65 -4.27 6.00
N GLU A 61 -5.66 -3.82 4.76
CA GLU A 61 -4.93 -2.62 4.35
C GLU A 61 -5.86 -1.64 3.65
N VAL A 62 -5.67 -0.35 3.92
CA VAL A 62 -6.33 0.69 3.13
C VAL A 62 -5.39 1.11 2.01
N VAL A 63 -5.86 1.04 0.77
CA VAL A 63 -5.18 1.57 -0.41
C VAL A 63 -6.05 2.69 -0.96
N SER A 64 -5.52 3.90 -1.05
CA SER A 64 -6.29 5.04 -1.53
C SER A 64 -5.58 5.75 -2.67
N CYS A 65 -6.37 6.23 -3.62
CA CYS A 65 -5.91 7.11 -4.68
C CYS A 65 -6.30 8.53 -4.31
N LEU A 66 -5.32 9.39 -4.07
CA LEU A 66 -5.59 10.79 -3.73
C LEU A 66 -5.70 11.66 -4.97
N ILE A 67 -4.85 11.42 -5.95
CA ILE A 67 -4.81 12.13 -7.23
C ILE A 67 -4.50 11.10 -8.29
N GLY A 68 -5.18 11.17 -9.43
CA GLY A 68 -4.93 10.28 -10.56
C GLY A 68 -5.95 9.15 -10.65
N LYS A 69 -5.51 8.03 -11.20
CA LYS A 69 -6.33 6.82 -11.39
C LYS A 69 -5.43 5.61 -11.31
N ILE A 70 -5.83 4.65 -10.48
CA ILE A 70 -5.12 3.40 -10.32
C ILE A 70 -6.07 2.23 -10.43
N ARG A 71 -5.52 1.05 -10.66
CA ARG A 71 -6.26 -0.22 -10.61
C ARG A 71 -5.63 -1.10 -9.56
N LEU A 72 -6.45 -1.58 -8.66
CA LEU A 72 -6.06 -2.55 -7.64
C LEU A 72 -6.54 -3.92 -8.10
N TYR A 73 -5.64 -4.88 -8.13
CA TYR A 73 -5.96 -6.25 -8.50
C TYR A 73 -5.83 -7.17 -7.30
N LEU A 74 -6.83 -8.01 -7.11
CA LEU A 74 -6.79 -9.07 -6.11
C LEU A 74 -6.56 -10.39 -6.83
N ARG A 75 -5.55 -11.16 -6.36
CA ARG A 75 -5.25 -12.48 -6.93
C ARG A 75 -6.37 -13.43 -6.54
N PRO A 76 -6.91 -14.22 -7.48
CA PRO A 76 -7.97 -15.15 -7.15
C PRO A 76 -7.45 -16.23 -6.20
N GLU A 77 -8.33 -16.69 -5.30
CA GLU A 77 -8.01 -17.77 -4.38
C GLU A 77 -7.88 -19.10 -5.11
N ARG A 78 -8.51 -19.21 -6.28
CA ARG A 78 -8.45 -20.38 -7.15
C ARG A 78 -7.88 -19.97 -8.50
N PRO A 79 -6.88 -20.71 -9.03
CA PRO A 79 -6.19 -20.33 -10.28
C PRO A 79 -7.11 -20.19 -11.49
N GLU A 80 -8.22 -20.92 -11.53
CA GLU A 80 -9.17 -20.87 -12.65
C GLU A 80 -10.06 -19.64 -12.66
N ARG A 81 -10.05 -18.85 -11.59
CA ARG A 81 -10.85 -17.63 -11.52
C ARG A 81 -10.05 -16.44 -12.04
N PRO A 82 -10.70 -15.43 -12.64
CA PRO A 82 -10.00 -14.22 -13.06
C PRO A 82 -9.58 -13.37 -11.87
N GLU A 83 -8.58 -12.52 -12.08
CA GLU A 83 -8.22 -11.49 -11.11
C GLU A 83 -9.40 -10.54 -10.94
N GLU A 84 -9.63 -10.12 -9.71
CA GLU A 84 -10.63 -9.09 -9.42
C GLU A 84 -9.97 -7.73 -9.60
N GLU A 85 -10.57 -6.87 -10.40
CA GLU A 85 -10.07 -5.53 -10.68
C GLU A 85 -10.95 -4.49 -9.99
N ILE A 86 -10.33 -3.62 -9.22
CA ILE A 86 -11.01 -2.51 -8.56
C ILE A 86 -10.38 -1.21 -9.07
N ARG A 87 -11.18 -0.35 -9.68
CA ARG A 87 -10.71 0.94 -10.19
C ARG A 87 -10.87 2.00 -9.11
N LEU A 88 -9.77 2.69 -8.81
CA LEU A 88 -9.77 3.77 -7.82
C LEU A 88 -9.45 5.08 -8.52
N THR A 89 -10.38 6.02 -8.44
CA THR A 89 -10.20 7.38 -8.93
C THR A 89 -9.83 8.29 -7.77
N ALA A 90 -9.43 9.53 -8.08
CA ALA A 90 -9.03 10.50 -7.06
C ALA A 90 -10.08 10.63 -5.96
N GLY A 91 -9.66 10.51 -4.73
CA GLY A 91 -10.51 10.61 -3.55
C GLY A 91 -11.23 9.32 -3.17
N THR A 92 -10.85 8.17 -3.74
CA THR A 92 -11.45 6.88 -3.40
C THR A 92 -10.43 5.94 -2.80
N ALA A 93 -10.89 4.96 -2.05
CA ALA A 93 -10.06 3.97 -1.39
C ALA A 93 -10.75 2.61 -1.41
N ALA A 94 -9.93 1.57 -1.23
CA ALA A 94 -10.41 0.21 -1.03
C ALA A 94 -9.75 -0.38 0.20
N VAL A 95 -10.45 -1.30 0.85
CA VAL A 95 -9.90 -2.08 1.96
C VAL A 95 -9.55 -3.46 1.41
N VAL A 96 -8.25 -3.76 1.39
CA VAL A 96 -7.75 -5.07 0.95
C VAL A 96 -7.94 -6.05 2.09
N PRO A 97 -8.61 -7.19 1.87
CA PRO A 97 -8.80 -8.18 2.92
C PRO A 97 -7.47 -8.73 3.45
N ARG A 98 -7.46 -9.06 4.73
CA ARG A 98 -6.33 -9.73 5.37
C ARG A 98 -5.94 -10.99 4.59
N GLY A 99 -4.64 -11.12 4.34
CA GLY A 99 -4.12 -12.33 3.70
C GLY A 99 -4.42 -12.45 2.20
N ARG A 100 -4.99 -11.42 1.61
CA ARG A 100 -5.29 -11.43 0.19
C ARG A 100 -4.16 -10.83 -0.62
N TRP A 101 -3.59 -11.59 -1.55
CA TRP A 101 -2.56 -11.09 -2.44
C TRP A 101 -3.14 -10.04 -3.38
N HIS A 102 -2.44 -8.93 -3.51
CA HIS A 102 -2.89 -7.79 -4.33
C HIS A 102 -1.71 -7.11 -5.01
N ARG A 103 -2.02 -6.30 -6.02
CA ARG A 103 -1.06 -5.47 -6.73
C ARG A 103 -1.75 -4.24 -7.28
N ILE A 104 -0.95 -3.23 -7.63
CA ILE A 104 -1.45 -1.96 -8.15
C ILE A 104 -0.86 -1.72 -9.53
N GLU A 105 -1.68 -1.18 -10.45
CA GLU A 105 -1.23 -0.64 -11.72
C GLU A 105 -1.72 0.80 -11.86
N LEU A 106 -0.94 1.61 -12.53
CA LEU A 106 -1.28 3.02 -12.76
C LEU A 106 -1.93 3.18 -14.12
N ASP A 107 -3.05 3.93 -14.17
CA ASP A 107 -3.60 4.39 -15.44
C ASP A 107 -2.93 5.71 -15.86
N VAL A 108 -2.59 6.53 -14.87
CA VAL A 108 -1.85 7.79 -15.05
C VAL A 108 -0.93 7.94 -13.84
N PRO A 109 0.07 8.83 -13.88
CA PRO A 109 0.82 9.16 -12.68
C PRO A 109 -0.14 9.55 -11.55
N SER A 110 0.06 8.99 -10.37
CA SER A 110 -0.94 9.07 -9.29
C SER A 110 -0.28 9.25 -7.94
N THR A 111 -1.01 9.89 -7.04
CA THR A 111 -0.62 10.00 -5.64
C THR A 111 -1.44 9.00 -4.84
N ILE A 112 -0.74 8.12 -4.15
CA ILE A 112 -1.32 6.99 -3.44
C ILE A 112 -0.98 7.12 -1.97
N MET A 113 -1.95 6.78 -1.10
CA MET A 113 -1.72 6.70 0.33
C MET A 113 -2.22 5.35 0.82
N ALA A 114 -1.41 4.70 1.65
CA ALA A 114 -1.76 3.40 2.22
C ALA A 114 -1.64 3.43 3.73
N VAL A 115 -2.53 2.69 4.39
CA VAL A 115 -2.46 2.44 5.82
C VAL A 115 -2.28 0.94 5.98
N THR A 116 -1.13 0.53 6.50
CA THR A 116 -0.66 -0.85 6.48
C THR A 116 -0.15 -1.26 7.84
N LEU A 117 -0.42 -2.50 8.23
CA LEU A 117 0.29 -3.14 9.32
C LEU A 117 1.32 -4.06 8.68
N PRO A 118 2.62 -3.64 8.67
CA PRO A 118 3.61 -4.28 7.80
C PRO A 118 4.14 -5.63 8.27
N ARG A 119 3.91 -6.00 9.54
CA ARG A 119 4.47 -7.24 10.09
C ARG A 119 4.07 -8.45 9.25
N GLY A 120 5.07 -9.24 8.86
CA GLY A 120 4.87 -10.44 8.09
C GLY A 120 4.56 -10.22 6.61
N SER A 121 4.60 -8.99 6.12
CA SER A 121 4.34 -8.69 4.70
C SER A 121 5.35 -9.37 3.78
N ARG A 122 4.87 -9.83 2.63
CA ARG A 122 5.70 -10.53 1.65
C ARG A 122 5.39 -10.06 0.25
N LEU A 123 6.40 -10.13 -0.61
CA LEU A 123 6.30 -9.86 -2.04
C LEU A 123 6.57 -11.15 -2.81
N GLU A 124 5.86 -11.34 -3.91
CA GLU A 124 6.05 -12.47 -4.81
C GLU A 124 6.05 -11.93 -6.24
N LYS A 125 7.12 -12.21 -6.98
CA LYS A 125 7.21 -11.75 -8.36
C LYS A 125 6.14 -12.44 -9.20
N ARG A 126 5.47 -11.67 -10.06
CA ARG A 126 4.46 -12.22 -10.96
C ARG A 126 5.13 -13.10 -12.01
N ALA A 127 4.47 -14.20 -12.35
CA ALA A 127 4.86 -15.00 -13.48
C ALA A 127 4.62 -14.21 -14.77
N ALA A 128 5.46 -14.45 -15.80
CA ALA A 128 5.33 -13.78 -17.08
C ALA A 128 3.92 -13.96 -17.65
N GLY A 129 3.30 -12.88 -18.11
CA GLY A 129 1.97 -12.90 -18.69
C GLY A 129 0.81 -12.96 -17.69
N ARG A 130 1.07 -12.74 -16.42
CA ARG A 130 0.05 -12.80 -15.36
C ARG A 130 0.04 -11.56 -14.49
#